data_66005d6eae01d40cf6dfd680a095e936
#
_entry.id   66005d6eae01d40cf6dfd680a095e936
#
_cell.length_a   1.000
_cell.length_b   1.000
_cell.length_c   1.000
_cell.angle_alpha   90.00
_cell.angle_beta   90.00
_cell.angle_gamma   90.00
#
_symmetry.space_group_name_H-M   'P 1'
#
loop_
_entity.id
_entity.type
_entity.pdbx_description
1 polymer ?
#
loop_
_entity_poly.entity_id
_entity_poly.type
_entity_poly.pdbx_seq_one_letter_code
_entity_poly.pdbx_strand_id
1 'polypeptide(L)'
;MKINKIYTLTAAALLCFAACEEYDQHVNYTASEPTSEIGKKLVANTDYIYSIYNDDTYELHSGVEVTELAYLNNEGRSIRTFWYKIDLTNPDITLECITPNNNSFVSAANEQLSSMLSHVDKPGHVVLGGINTDFGGGLGPQGVYWKGGVCLKDKFTPLADRPRCFVSITKDKKVFIGTEAEYPDYLAANGSKMSEVFCGSPRLIVDGKIDIAVPNDLDSESHPRTAIGVMPDMTTVYLMVVDGRRYTYSNGMYLKILADMFMALGCEQALNLDGGGSSTFIVAREGEYGDPARMDVRNWPNDGGGVERLLHNGLAIVANTK
;
A
#
# COMPACT_ATOMS: atom_id res chain seq x y z
N MET A 1 -74.76 -10.35 -33.57
CA MET A 1 -73.38 -10.29 -34.08
C MET A 1 -72.53 -9.45 -33.12
N LYS A 2 -72.25 -9.93 -31.89
CA LYS A 2 -71.43 -9.25 -30.87
C LYS A 2 -70.84 -10.24 -29.85
N ILE A 3 -70.16 -11.31 -30.31
CA ILE A 3 -69.54 -12.31 -29.39
C ILE A 3 -68.04 -12.54 -29.66
N ASN A 4 -67.47 -11.97 -30.77
CA ASN A 4 -66.09 -12.33 -31.18
C ASN A 4 -64.99 -11.34 -30.74
N LYS A 5 -65.25 -10.38 -29.84
CA LYS A 5 -64.20 -9.45 -29.37
C LYS A 5 -63.63 -9.72 -27.98
N ILE A 6 -64.23 -10.63 -27.22
CA ILE A 6 -63.79 -10.88 -25.82
C ILE A 6 -62.73 -11.98 -25.74
N TYR A 7 -62.70 -12.93 -26.69
CA TYR A 7 -61.73 -14.03 -26.67
C TYR A 7 -60.33 -13.67 -27.17
N THR A 8 -60.21 -12.59 -27.93
CA THR A 8 -58.90 -12.14 -28.44
C THR A 8 -58.11 -11.34 -27.42
N LEU A 9 -58.73 -10.69 -26.41
CA LEU A 9 -58.03 -9.97 -25.36
C LEU A 9 -57.51 -10.90 -24.24
N THR A 10 -58.22 -12.01 -23.98
CA THR A 10 -57.77 -12.99 -22.98
C THR A 10 -56.60 -13.84 -23.46
N ALA A 11 -56.50 -14.14 -24.75
CA ALA A 11 -55.35 -14.87 -25.30
C ALA A 11 -54.06 -14.02 -25.35
N ALA A 12 -54.16 -12.69 -25.56
CA ALA A 12 -53.00 -11.79 -25.54
C ALA A 12 -52.50 -11.54 -24.11
N ALA A 13 -53.38 -11.52 -23.10
CA ALA A 13 -52.98 -11.35 -21.71
C ALA A 13 -52.31 -12.61 -21.13
N LEU A 14 -52.67 -13.82 -21.60
CA LEU A 14 -52.02 -15.06 -21.17
C LEU A 14 -50.63 -15.28 -21.83
N LEU A 15 -50.37 -14.70 -23.00
CA LEU A 15 -49.06 -14.76 -23.64
C LEU A 15 -48.05 -13.81 -23.03
N CYS A 16 -48.49 -12.76 -22.33
CA CYS A 16 -47.59 -11.86 -21.62
C CYS A 16 -47.08 -12.42 -20.27
N PHE A 17 -47.75 -13.42 -19.69
CA PHE A 17 -47.29 -14.06 -18.44
C PHE A 17 -46.38 -15.28 -18.69
N ALA A 18 -46.31 -15.81 -19.89
CA ALA A 18 -45.42 -16.92 -20.22
C ALA A 18 -44.01 -16.50 -20.68
N ALA A 19 -43.71 -15.17 -20.71
CA ALA A 19 -42.43 -14.66 -21.15
C ALA A 19 -41.53 -14.15 -19.98
N CYS A 20 -41.95 -14.37 -18.74
CA CYS A 20 -41.06 -14.31 -17.59
C CYS A 20 -40.59 -15.74 -17.28
N GLU A 21 -39.78 -16.33 -18.16
CA GLU A 21 -38.79 -17.29 -17.66
C GLU A 21 -37.92 -16.52 -16.68
N GLU A 22 -37.97 -16.89 -15.40
CA GLU A 22 -36.93 -16.53 -14.46
C GLU A 22 -35.62 -16.99 -15.07
N TYR A 23 -34.87 -16.07 -15.60
CA TYR A 23 -33.47 -16.29 -15.93
C TYR A 23 -32.81 -16.58 -14.56
N ASP A 24 -32.72 -17.86 -14.23
CA ASP A 24 -31.91 -18.35 -13.13
C ASP A 24 -30.44 -18.09 -13.51
N GLN A 25 -30.01 -16.85 -13.27
CA GLN A 25 -28.62 -16.46 -13.37
C GLN A 25 -27.88 -16.89 -12.12
N HIS A 26 -28.07 -18.10 -11.65
CA HIS A 26 -27.08 -18.75 -10.82
C HIS A 26 -25.89 -19.08 -11.69
N VAL A 27 -25.13 -18.04 -12.00
CA VAL A 27 -23.74 -18.24 -12.37
C VAL A 27 -23.12 -18.88 -11.14
N ASN A 28 -22.84 -20.17 -11.22
CA ASN A 28 -22.01 -20.85 -10.22
C ASN A 28 -20.62 -20.23 -10.30
N TYR A 29 -20.45 -19.08 -9.65
CA TYR A 29 -19.18 -18.41 -9.55
C TYR A 29 -18.36 -19.18 -8.52
N THR A 30 -17.46 -20.00 -9.02
CA THR A 30 -16.47 -20.64 -8.14
C THR A 30 -15.39 -19.59 -7.92
N ALA A 31 -15.30 -19.06 -6.71
CA ALA A 31 -14.20 -18.22 -6.31
C ALA A 31 -12.88 -18.95 -6.55
N SER A 32 -11.89 -18.26 -7.11
CA SER A 32 -10.55 -18.84 -7.24
C SER A 32 -9.96 -19.00 -5.85
N GLU A 33 -9.40 -20.19 -5.57
CA GLU A 33 -8.62 -20.39 -4.36
C GLU A 33 -7.36 -19.51 -4.42
N PRO A 34 -6.97 -18.86 -3.30
CA PRO A 34 -5.76 -18.06 -3.26
C PRO A 34 -4.52 -18.91 -3.50
N THR A 35 -3.60 -18.44 -4.33
CA THR A 35 -2.35 -19.10 -4.69
C THR A 35 -1.17 -18.59 -3.88
N SER A 36 -1.11 -17.28 -3.64
CA SER A 36 -0.05 -16.62 -2.87
C SER A 36 -0.13 -16.93 -1.37
N GLU A 37 0.98 -16.78 -0.67
CA GLU A 37 1.01 -16.84 0.80
C GLU A 37 0.19 -15.72 1.42
N ILE A 38 0.28 -14.50 0.86
CA ILE A 38 -0.50 -13.34 1.29
C ILE A 38 -1.98 -13.62 1.10
N GLY A 39 -2.42 -13.99 -0.10
CA GLY A 39 -3.82 -14.28 -0.40
C GLY A 39 -4.41 -15.36 0.53
N LYS A 40 -3.67 -16.46 0.76
CA LYS A 40 -4.08 -17.53 1.70
C LYS A 40 -4.26 -17.03 3.12
N LYS A 41 -3.32 -16.24 3.64
CA LYS A 41 -3.42 -15.69 5.00
C LYS A 41 -4.57 -14.70 5.13
N LEU A 42 -4.78 -13.83 4.14
CA LEU A 42 -5.86 -12.86 4.14
C LEU A 42 -7.24 -13.55 4.12
N VAL A 43 -7.44 -14.54 3.26
CA VAL A 43 -8.70 -15.31 3.21
C VAL A 43 -8.93 -16.11 4.48
N ALA A 44 -7.88 -16.70 5.06
CA ALA A 44 -8.02 -17.52 6.28
C ALA A 44 -8.28 -16.69 7.54
N ASN A 45 -7.86 -15.45 7.60
CA ASN A 45 -7.86 -14.64 8.84
C ASN A 45 -8.71 -13.36 8.75
N THR A 46 -9.42 -13.13 7.62
CA THR A 46 -10.37 -12.02 7.50
C THR A 46 -11.66 -12.47 6.81
N ASP A 47 -12.78 -11.84 7.13
CA ASP A 47 -14.05 -12.02 6.44
C ASP A 47 -14.24 -11.02 5.28
N TYR A 48 -13.15 -10.39 4.83
CA TYR A 48 -13.19 -9.21 3.96
C TYR A 48 -13.15 -9.57 2.47
N ILE A 49 -12.56 -10.72 2.14
CA ILE A 49 -12.39 -11.17 0.77
C ILE A 49 -13.51 -12.13 0.42
N TYR A 50 -14.39 -11.71 -0.49
CA TYR A 50 -15.46 -12.55 -1.01
C TYR A 50 -14.98 -13.45 -2.13
N SER A 51 -14.23 -12.89 -3.09
CA SER A 51 -13.76 -13.62 -4.28
C SER A 51 -12.50 -13.00 -4.85
N ILE A 52 -11.46 -13.80 -5.01
CA ILE A 52 -10.22 -13.40 -5.68
C ILE A 52 -10.35 -13.66 -7.18
N TYR A 53 -9.93 -12.69 -8.00
CA TYR A 53 -9.88 -12.83 -9.45
C TYR A 53 -8.49 -12.53 -10.05
N ASN A 54 -7.54 -12.05 -9.26
CA ASN A 54 -6.11 -12.02 -9.57
C ASN A 54 -5.30 -12.24 -8.30
N ASP A 55 -4.30 -13.11 -8.37
CA ASP A 55 -3.39 -13.41 -7.26
C ASP A 55 -2.04 -13.84 -7.85
N ASP A 56 -1.30 -12.84 -8.34
CA ASP A 56 -0.01 -13.03 -8.97
C ASP A 56 1.11 -12.77 -7.96
N THR A 57 2.02 -13.72 -7.81
CA THR A 57 3.20 -13.59 -6.95
C THR A 57 4.45 -13.94 -7.72
N TYR A 58 5.49 -13.11 -7.56
CA TYR A 58 6.80 -13.34 -8.17
C TYR A 58 7.92 -12.78 -7.31
N GLU A 59 9.09 -13.43 -7.39
CA GLU A 59 10.31 -13.00 -6.71
C GLU A 59 11.10 -12.03 -7.59
N LEU A 60 11.47 -10.88 -7.04
CA LEU A 60 12.34 -9.89 -7.72
C LEU A 60 13.82 -10.18 -7.41
N HIS A 61 14.09 -10.62 -6.21
CA HIS A 61 15.41 -10.97 -5.70
C HIS A 61 15.22 -11.86 -4.48
N SER A 62 16.19 -12.71 -4.16
CA SER A 62 16.12 -13.51 -2.94
C SER A 62 15.83 -12.62 -1.72
N GLY A 63 14.71 -12.89 -1.05
CA GLY A 63 14.21 -12.10 0.07
C GLY A 63 13.33 -10.89 -0.32
N VAL A 64 12.99 -10.70 -1.60
CA VAL A 64 12.02 -9.68 -2.04
C VAL A 64 10.98 -10.28 -2.97
N GLU A 65 9.78 -10.46 -2.48
CA GLU A 65 8.63 -11.00 -3.19
C GLU A 65 7.58 -9.89 -3.42
N VAL A 66 6.97 -9.90 -4.59
CA VAL A 66 5.81 -9.05 -4.95
C VAL A 66 4.58 -9.92 -5.05
N THR A 67 3.45 -9.44 -4.51
CA THR A 67 2.12 -10.00 -4.73
C THR A 67 1.17 -8.90 -5.22
N GLU A 68 0.51 -9.15 -6.36
CA GLU A 68 -0.54 -8.30 -6.90
C GLU A 68 -1.88 -9.02 -6.75
N LEU A 69 -2.72 -8.53 -5.85
CA LEU A 69 -3.97 -9.16 -5.49
C LEU A 69 -5.15 -8.29 -5.89
N ALA A 70 -6.11 -8.88 -6.61
CA ALA A 70 -7.37 -8.23 -6.92
C ALA A 70 -8.55 -9.12 -6.54
N TYR A 71 -9.53 -8.54 -5.84
CA TYR A 71 -10.65 -9.27 -5.28
C TYR A 71 -11.91 -8.42 -5.18
N LEU A 72 -13.07 -9.08 -5.07
CA LEU A 72 -14.29 -8.46 -4.55
C LEU A 72 -14.30 -8.61 -3.04
N ASN A 73 -14.60 -7.53 -2.35
CA ASN A 73 -14.83 -7.59 -0.90
C ASN A 73 -16.27 -8.10 -0.59
N ASN A 74 -16.57 -8.32 0.67
CA ASN A 74 -17.88 -8.79 1.14
C ASN A 74 -19.04 -7.81 0.89
N GLU A 75 -18.74 -6.57 0.47
CA GLU A 75 -19.73 -5.58 0.00
C GLU A 75 -19.90 -5.60 -1.54
N GLY A 76 -19.22 -6.50 -2.25
CA GLY A 76 -19.24 -6.59 -3.71
C GLY A 76 -18.42 -5.51 -4.41
N ARG A 77 -17.51 -4.83 -3.69
CA ARG A 77 -16.64 -3.78 -4.26
C ARG A 77 -15.32 -4.37 -4.73
N SER A 78 -14.87 -3.95 -5.89
CA SER A 78 -13.54 -4.31 -6.39
C SER A 78 -12.44 -3.62 -5.59
N ILE A 79 -11.43 -4.38 -5.21
CA ILE A 79 -10.24 -3.91 -4.47
C ILE A 79 -9.00 -4.45 -5.18
N ARG A 80 -7.98 -3.60 -5.32
CA ARG A 80 -6.66 -3.98 -5.82
C ARG A 80 -5.60 -3.56 -4.81
N THR A 81 -4.73 -4.52 -4.47
CA THR A 81 -3.65 -4.33 -3.52
C THR A 81 -2.35 -4.85 -4.11
N PHE A 82 -1.28 -4.14 -3.81
CA PHE A 82 0.08 -4.43 -4.26
C PHE A 82 0.95 -4.54 -3.02
N TRP A 83 1.71 -5.62 -2.93
CA TRP A 83 2.47 -5.98 -1.74
C TRP A 83 3.91 -6.27 -2.07
N TYR A 84 4.81 -5.78 -1.21
CA TYR A 84 6.13 -6.34 -1.05
C TYR A 84 6.18 -7.14 0.25
N LYS A 85 6.79 -8.33 0.20
CA LYS A 85 7.29 -9.06 1.35
C LYS A 85 8.80 -9.02 1.29
N ILE A 86 9.44 -8.47 2.31
CA ILE A 86 10.87 -8.16 2.30
C ILE A 86 11.50 -8.82 3.53
N ASP A 87 12.52 -9.65 3.28
CA ASP A 87 13.36 -10.27 4.31
C ASP A 87 14.69 -9.51 4.41
N LEU A 88 14.81 -8.66 5.43
CA LEU A 88 16.01 -7.87 5.70
C LEU A 88 17.14 -8.70 6.34
N THR A 89 16.92 -9.97 6.69
CA THR A 89 18.03 -10.86 7.08
C THR A 89 18.94 -11.18 5.91
N ASN A 90 18.45 -11.05 4.66
CA ASN A 90 19.30 -11.12 3.49
C ASN A 90 20.30 -9.92 3.51
N PRO A 91 21.62 -10.20 3.53
CA PRO A 91 22.63 -9.14 3.63
C PRO A 91 22.62 -8.18 2.44
N ASP A 92 22.17 -8.63 1.27
CA ASP A 92 22.19 -7.84 0.06
C ASP A 92 21.01 -6.86 -0.03
N ILE A 93 19.92 -7.08 0.73
CA ILE A 93 18.73 -6.24 0.68
C ILE A 93 18.79 -5.10 1.68
N THR A 94 18.52 -3.86 1.23
CA THR A 94 18.35 -2.67 2.05
C THR A 94 17.07 -1.91 1.69
N LEU A 95 16.52 -1.19 2.67
CA LEU A 95 15.48 -0.19 2.48
C LEU A 95 16.11 1.18 2.68
N GLU A 96 15.91 2.09 1.73
CA GLU A 96 16.58 3.40 1.72
C GLU A 96 15.59 4.54 1.50
N CYS A 97 15.63 5.54 2.35
CA CYS A 97 14.90 6.78 2.15
C CYS A 97 15.45 7.54 0.93
N ILE A 98 14.54 7.99 0.07
CA ILE A 98 14.88 8.76 -1.14
C ILE A 98 14.22 10.13 -1.13
N THR A 99 14.88 11.08 -1.74
CA THR A 99 14.49 12.49 -1.81
C THR A 99 14.52 12.98 -3.26
N PRO A 100 13.76 14.03 -3.61
CA PRO A 100 13.84 14.65 -4.91
C PRO A 100 15.28 14.99 -5.30
N ASN A 101 15.66 14.67 -6.54
CA ASN A 101 17.02 14.81 -7.09
C ASN A 101 18.12 14.13 -6.25
N ASN A 102 17.75 13.12 -5.46
CA ASN A 102 18.64 12.43 -4.51
C ASN A 102 19.37 13.37 -3.54
N ASN A 103 18.75 14.50 -3.17
CA ASN A 103 19.34 15.51 -2.31
C ASN A 103 19.68 14.96 -0.91
N SER A 104 20.76 15.49 -0.31
CA SER A 104 21.17 15.24 1.07
C SER A 104 20.56 16.24 2.05
N PHE A 105 19.47 16.91 1.68
CA PHE A 105 18.73 17.84 2.52
C PHE A 105 17.24 17.80 2.16
N VAL A 106 16.38 18.15 3.11
CA VAL A 106 14.95 18.30 2.89
C VAL A 106 14.66 19.67 2.27
N SER A 107 13.85 19.70 1.22
CA SER A 107 13.45 20.92 0.52
C SER A 107 11.97 20.87 0.14
N ALA A 108 11.46 22.01 -0.35
CA ALA A 108 10.13 22.11 -0.95
C ALA A 108 10.05 21.44 -2.34
N ALA A 109 11.17 20.96 -2.89
CA ALA A 109 11.17 20.25 -4.17
C ALA A 109 10.32 18.98 -4.06
N ASN A 110 9.69 18.64 -5.15
CA ASN A 110 8.93 17.41 -5.31
C ASN A 110 9.24 16.78 -6.67
N GLU A 111 9.08 15.48 -6.76
CA GLU A 111 9.44 14.69 -7.93
C GLU A 111 8.58 13.42 -8.00
N GLN A 112 8.42 12.83 -9.20
CA GLN A 112 7.79 11.52 -9.33
C GLN A 112 8.63 10.44 -8.65
N LEU A 113 7.99 9.47 -8.03
CA LEU A 113 8.69 8.38 -7.33
C LEU A 113 9.59 7.59 -8.27
N SER A 114 9.12 7.31 -9.49
CA SER A 114 9.92 6.65 -10.54
C SER A 114 11.23 7.37 -10.84
N SER A 115 11.20 8.70 -10.92
CA SER A 115 12.39 9.52 -11.11
C SER A 115 13.29 9.51 -9.87
N MET A 116 12.74 9.66 -8.66
CA MET A 116 13.53 9.59 -7.42
C MET A 116 14.27 8.24 -7.28
N LEU A 117 13.60 7.13 -7.62
CA LEU A 117 14.20 5.79 -7.60
C LEU A 117 15.34 5.66 -8.60
N SER A 118 15.20 6.24 -9.82
CA SER A 118 16.24 6.17 -10.84
C SER A 118 17.54 6.87 -10.43
N HIS A 119 17.49 7.94 -9.63
CA HIS A 119 18.68 8.64 -9.15
C HIS A 119 19.59 7.79 -8.25
N VAL A 120 19.06 6.76 -7.61
CA VAL A 120 19.83 5.87 -6.73
C VAL A 120 20.16 4.52 -7.38
N ASP A 121 19.55 4.22 -8.53
CA ASP A 121 19.71 2.98 -9.28
C ASP A 121 21.01 2.98 -10.09
N LYS A 122 21.91 2.05 -9.79
CA LYS A 122 23.23 1.93 -10.47
C LYS A 122 23.79 0.52 -10.35
N PRO A 123 24.78 0.15 -11.18
CA PRO A 123 25.47 -1.13 -11.03
C PRO A 123 26.00 -1.35 -9.61
N GLY A 124 25.72 -2.52 -9.04
CA GLY A 124 26.09 -2.88 -7.67
C GLY A 124 25.16 -2.32 -6.58
N HIS A 125 24.23 -1.46 -6.93
CA HIS A 125 23.22 -0.86 -6.04
C HIS A 125 21.89 -0.76 -6.79
N VAL A 126 21.28 -1.92 -7.00
CA VAL A 126 20.18 -2.12 -7.94
C VAL A 126 18.85 -1.85 -7.24
N VAL A 127 18.10 -0.87 -7.72
CA VAL A 127 16.73 -0.64 -7.25
C VAL A 127 15.83 -1.76 -7.77
N LEU A 128 15.13 -2.44 -6.86
CA LEU A 128 14.12 -3.45 -7.15
C LEU A 128 12.71 -2.85 -7.26
N GLY A 129 12.49 -1.70 -6.63
CA GLY A 129 11.24 -0.98 -6.62
C GLY A 129 11.11 -0.04 -5.43
N GLY A 130 9.88 0.39 -5.12
CA GLY A 130 9.65 1.29 -3.99
C GLY A 130 8.22 1.76 -3.86
N ILE A 131 7.97 2.51 -2.78
CA ILE A 131 6.69 3.12 -2.45
C ILE A 131 6.88 4.57 -1.99
N ASN A 132 5.79 5.37 -2.04
CA ASN A 132 5.74 6.65 -1.35
C ASN A 132 5.72 6.46 0.18
N THR A 133 6.15 7.47 0.95
CA THR A 133 6.20 7.36 2.42
C THR A 133 5.43 8.48 3.14
N ASP A 134 6.12 9.48 3.69
CA ASP A 134 5.51 10.50 4.54
C ASP A 134 4.65 11.48 3.75
N PHE A 135 3.69 12.07 4.44
CA PHE A 135 2.90 13.18 3.92
C PHE A 135 3.82 14.35 3.54
N GLY A 136 3.54 14.93 2.39
CA GLY A 136 4.26 16.11 1.90
C GLY A 136 3.60 17.41 2.31
N GLY A 137 4.40 18.47 2.33
CA GLY A 137 3.95 19.84 2.55
C GLY A 137 4.94 20.84 1.96
N GLY A 138 4.64 22.13 2.05
CA GLY A 138 5.44 23.18 1.40
C GLY A 138 6.94 23.25 1.76
N LEU A 139 7.37 22.47 2.76
CA LEU A 139 8.79 22.37 3.19
C LEU A 139 9.32 20.93 3.13
N GLY A 140 8.68 20.03 2.41
CA GLY A 140 9.11 18.63 2.29
C GLY A 140 8.33 17.66 3.18
N PRO A 141 8.94 16.53 3.63
CA PRO A 141 8.32 15.57 4.55
C PRO A 141 7.79 16.24 5.79
N GLN A 142 6.64 15.82 6.29
CA GLN A 142 6.05 16.46 7.47
C GLN A 142 6.60 15.96 8.80
N GLY A 143 7.20 14.77 8.84
CA GLY A 143 7.84 14.23 10.04
C GLY A 143 9.35 14.35 10.04
N VAL A 144 9.98 13.71 11.04
CA VAL A 144 11.43 13.52 11.08
C VAL A 144 11.87 12.67 9.89
N TYR A 145 13.04 12.96 9.34
CA TYR A 145 13.54 12.28 8.15
C TYR A 145 15.04 12.06 8.21
N TRP A 146 15.44 10.80 8.06
CA TRP A 146 16.85 10.40 8.01
C TRP A 146 17.12 9.64 6.73
N LYS A 147 18.32 9.81 6.19
CA LYS A 147 18.79 9.13 4.99
C LYS A 147 20.24 8.72 5.15
N GLY A 148 20.53 7.43 5.05
CA GLY A 148 21.88 6.90 5.17
C GLY A 148 22.56 7.22 6.49
N GLY A 149 21.84 7.28 7.59
CA GLY A 149 22.35 7.60 8.92
C GLY A 149 22.51 9.11 9.20
N VAL A 150 22.05 9.97 8.29
CA VAL A 150 22.09 11.43 8.43
C VAL A 150 20.67 11.96 8.68
N CYS A 151 20.52 12.72 9.77
CA CYS A 151 19.27 13.43 10.05
C CYS A 151 19.13 14.64 9.12
N LEU A 152 18.16 14.58 8.21
CA LEU A 152 17.87 15.67 7.27
C LEU A 152 16.77 16.61 7.81
N LYS A 153 15.91 16.11 8.68
CA LYS A 153 14.89 16.86 9.41
C LYS A 153 14.69 16.25 10.80
N ASP A 154 14.76 17.05 11.83
CA ASP A 154 14.74 16.65 13.23
C ASP A 154 13.41 16.94 13.96
N LYS A 155 12.41 17.45 13.25
CA LYS A 155 11.15 17.89 13.85
C LYS A 155 9.94 17.33 13.13
N PHE A 156 8.91 17.01 13.90
CA PHE A 156 7.57 16.75 13.40
C PHE A 156 6.83 18.05 13.11
N THR A 157 6.07 18.08 12.03
CA THR A 157 5.04 19.09 11.83
C THR A 157 3.79 18.60 12.56
N PRO A 158 3.32 19.29 13.61
CA PRO A 158 2.20 18.83 14.41
C PRO A 158 0.93 18.61 13.58
N LEU A 159 0.17 17.58 13.95
CA LEU A 159 -1.22 17.40 13.52
C LEU A 159 -2.13 17.74 14.70
N ALA A 160 -3.25 18.42 14.41
CA ALA A 160 -4.15 18.88 15.46
C ALA A 160 -4.95 17.75 16.12
N ASP A 161 -5.13 16.66 15.43
CA ASP A 161 -6.15 15.65 15.71
C ASP A 161 -5.60 14.24 15.92
N ARG A 162 -4.30 14.01 15.65
CA ARG A 162 -3.66 12.69 15.81
C ARG A 162 -2.14 12.80 15.94
N PRO A 163 -1.48 11.86 16.63
CA PRO A 163 -0.03 11.85 16.70
C PRO A 163 0.60 11.51 15.35
N ARG A 164 1.75 12.10 15.09
CA ARG A 164 2.67 11.60 14.07
C ARG A 164 3.36 10.35 14.58
N CYS A 165 3.70 9.47 13.66
CA CYS A 165 4.45 8.28 13.96
C CYS A 165 5.67 8.21 13.04
N PHE A 166 6.71 7.52 13.48
CA PHE A 166 7.91 7.30 12.70
C PHE A 166 8.19 5.81 12.50
N VAL A 167 8.82 5.50 11.38
CA VAL A 167 9.49 4.24 11.13
C VAL A 167 10.97 4.49 11.22
N SER A 168 11.69 3.69 11.98
CA SER A 168 13.16 3.69 12.03
C SER A 168 13.69 2.37 11.53
N ILE A 169 14.64 2.43 10.61
CA ILE A 169 15.41 1.29 10.14
C ILE A 169 16.83 1.48 10.62
N THR A 170 17.36 0.49 11.35
CA THR A 170 18.70 0.55 11.91
C THR A 170 19.73 -0.04 10.95
N LYS A 171 21.02 0.23 11.20
CA LYS A 171 22.15 -0.32 10.41
C LYS A 171 22.23 -1.85 10.44
N ASP A 172 21.71 -2.46 11.52
CA ASP A 172 21.52 -3.92 11.63
C ASP A 172 20.16 -4.39 11.09
N LYS A 173 19.51 -3.52 10.28
CA LYS A 173 18.28 -3.80 9.54
C LYS A 173 17.05 -4.16 10.38
N LYS A 174 17.02 -3.71 11.65
CA LYS A 174 15.82 -3.80 12.46
C LYS A 174 14.89 -2.64 12.19
N VAL A 175 13.60 -2.94 12.05
CA VAL A 175 12.55 -1.96 11.79
C VAL A 175 11.68 -1.79 13.02
N PHE A 176 11.47 -0.54 13.42
CA PHE A 176 10.65 -0.16 14.57
C PHE A 176 9.67 0.96 14.20
N ILE A 177 8.47 0.90 14.72
CA ILE A 177 7.42 1.92 14.53
C ILE A 177 7.09 2.51 15.89
N GLY A 178 7.28 3.84 16.05
CA GLY A 178 6.94 4.57 17.26
C GLY A 178 6.13 5.84 16.98
N THR A 179 5.63 6.46 18.04
CA THR A 179 4.95 7.77 17.99
C THR A 179 5.93 8.92 18.16
N GLU A 180 5.51 10.14 17.81
CA GLU A 180 6.32 11.35 18.04
C GLU A 180 6.66 11.55 19.52
N ALA A 181 5.81 11.11 20.45
CA ALA A 181 6.05 11.16 21.88
C ALA A 181 7.17 10.20 22.33
N GLU A 182 7.32 9.05 21.68
CA GLU A 182 8.34 8.04 21.95
C GLU A 182 9.70 8.39 21.29
N TYR A 183 9.68 9.27 20.28
CA TYR A 183 10.87 9.55 19.47
C TYR A 183 12.08 10.07 20.24
N PRO A 184 11.97 11.01 21.21
CA PRO A 184 13.12 11.50 21.95
C PRO A 184 13.88 10.40 22.70
N ASP A 185 13.16 9.52 23.38
CA ASP A 185 13.75 8.39 24.14
C ASP A 185 14.33 7.35 23.17
N TYR A 186 13.62 7.05 22.09
CA TYR A 186 14.10 6.16 21.04
C TYR A 186 15.40 6.69 20.40
N LEU A 187 15.44 7.98 20.05
CA LEU A 187 16.62 8.65 19.51
C LEU A 187 17.81 8.59 20.47
N ALA A 188 17.58 8.84 21.76
CA ALA A 188 18.63 8.78 22.77
C ALA A 188 19.24 7.38 22.89
N ALA A 189 18.42 6.34 22.80
CA ALA A 189 18.85 4.94 22.93
C ALA A 189 19.44 4.36 21.62
N ASN A 190 18.97 4.78 20.45
CA ASN A 190 19.23 4.14 19.17
C ASN A 190 19.83 5.06 18.09
N GLY A 191 19.97 6.36 18.31
CA GLY A 191 20.36 7.34 17.28
C GLY A 191 21.64 6.97 16.53
N SER A 192 22.66 6.44 17.21
CA SER A 192 23.91 5.99 16.59
C SER A 192 23.76 4.77 15.67
N LYS A 193 22.67 4.00 15.83
CA LYS A 193 22.35 2.81 15.05
C LYS A 193 21.37 3.09 13.90
N MET A 194 20.64 4.20 13.94
CA MET A 194 19.66 4.55 12.93
C MET A 194 20.33 4.75 11.57
N SER A 195 19.69 4.25 10.52
CA SER A 195 20.06 4.47 9.12
C SER A 195 19.00 5.31 8.41
N GLU A 196 17.77 4.82 8.39
CA GLU A 196 16.65 5.47 7.69
C GLU A 196 15.56 5.80 8.71
N VAL A 197 14.93 6.98 8.56
CA VAL A 197 13.71 7.34 9.29
C VAL A 197 12.78 8.09 8.37
N PHE A 198 11.53 7.69 8.35
CA PHE A 198 10.42 8.39 7.70
C PHE A 198 9.18 8.32 8.57
N CYS A 199 8.16 9.07 8.23
CA CYS A 199 6.98 9.20 9.07
C CYS A 199 5.70 8.81 8.36
N GLY A 200 4.63 8.71 9.15
CA GLY A 200 3.27 8.44 8.71
C GLY A 200 2.25 8.79 9.79
N SER A 201 1.00 8.48 9.56
CA SER A 201 -0.11 8.62 10.50
C SER A 201 -1.40 8.04 9.90
N PRO A 202 -2.24 7.39 10.70
CA PRO A 202 -2.02 6.95 12.08
C PRO A 202 -1.20 5.66 12.18
N ARG A 203 -0.74 5.31 13.39
CA ARG A 203 -0.31 3.95 13.74
C ARG A 203 -1.53 3.04 13.66
N LEU A 204 -1.36 1.86 13.09
CA LEU A 204 -2.42 0.88 12.88
C LEU A 204 -2.35 -0.25 13.92
N ILE A 205 -1.14 -0.72 14.20
CA ILE A 205 -0.87 -1.87 15.07
C ILE A 205 0.32 -1.55 15.97
N VAL A 206 0.20 -1.91 17.24
CA VAL A 206 1.27 -1.95 18.23
C VAL A 206 1.16 -3.22 19.07
N ASP A 207 2.27 -3.90 19.30
CA ASP A 207 2.34 -5.15 20.09
C ASP A 207 1.27 -6.19 19.66
N GLY A 208 1.07 -6.34 18.34
CA GLY A 208 0.08 -7.26 17.77
C GLY A 208 -1.37 -6.88 18.05
N LYS A 209 -1.68 -5.62 18.35
CA LYS A 209 -3.04 -5.13 18.61
C LYS A 209 -3.34 -3.88 17.78
N ILE A 210 -4.56 -3.76 17.30
CA ILE A 210 -5.02 -2.57 16.59
C ILE A 210 -5.00 -1.37 17.54
N ASP A 211 -4.34 -0.28 17.11
CA ASP A 211 -4.14 0.97 17.87
C ASP A 211 -4.39 2.20 16.97
N ILE A 212 -5.59 2.29 16.40
CA ILE A 212 -5.95 3.39 15.50
C ILE A 212 -6.49 4.55 16.32
N ALA A 213 -5.63 5.53 16.61
CA ALA A 213 -6.01 6.77 17.29
C ALA A 213 -6.27 7.88 16.26
N VAL A 214 -7.47 7.92 15.69
CA VAL A 214 -7.89 8.96 14.74
C VAL A 214 -9.31 9.43 15.06
N PRO A 215 -9.68 10.67 14.68
CA PRO A 215 -11.07 11.09 14.64
C PRO A 215 -11.89 10.14 13.75
N ASN A 216 -13.13 9.88 14.14
CA ASN A 216 -14.03 8.94 13.46
C ASN A 216 -14.23 9.24 11.96
N ASP A 217 -14.11 10.50 11.53
CA ASP A 217 -14.25 10.92 10.15
C ASP A 217 -13.13 10.41 9.23
N LEU A 218 -11.90 10.26 9.73
CA LEU A 218 -10.78 9.72 8.92
C LEU A 218 -10.87 8.22 8.68
N ASP A 219 -11.53 7.47 9.56
CA ASP A 219 -11.79 6.04 9.38
C ASP A 219 -13.08 5.77 8.58
N SER A 220 -13.94 6.79 8.43
CA SER A 220 -15.23 6.65 7.75
C SER A 220 -15.16 6.64 6.22
N GLU A 221 -13.98 6.89 5.63
CA GLU A 221 -13.82 6.99 4.18
C GLU A 221 -12.82 5.97 3.63
N SER A 222 -13.24 5.34 2.53
CA SER A 222 -12.41 4.42 1.75
C SER A 222 -11.54 5.21 0.77
N HIS A 223 -10.22 5.09 0.90
CA HIS A 223 -9.23 5.81 0.09
C HIS A 223 -8.17 4.88 -0.48
N PRO A 224 -7.43 5.30 -1.54
CA PRO A 224 -6.12 4.73 -1.83
C PRO A 224 -5.24 4.85 -0.59
N ARG A 225 -4.48 3.79 -0.26
CA ARG A 225 -3.63 3.73 0.93
C ARG A 225 -2.23 3.25 0.59
N THR A 226 -1.28 3.72 1.37
CA THR A 226 0.07 3.16 1.44
C THR A 226 0.37 2.85 2.90
N ALA A 227 0.96 1.70 3.18
CA ALA A 227 1.24 1.29 4.56
C ALA A 227 2.45 0.36 4.64
N ILE A 228 3.00 0.28 5.84
CA ILE A 228 4.08 -0.63 6.23
C ILE A 228 3.63 -1.49 7.41
N GLY A 229 3.94 -2.78 7.38
CA GLY A 229 3.78 -3.71 8.49
C GLY A 229 5.10 -4.40 8.81
N VAL A 230 5.35 -4.65 10.07
CA VAL A 230 6.59 -5.25 10.59
C VAL A 230 6.24 -6.48 11.41
N MET A 231 6.89 -7.59 11.11
CA MET A 231 6.73 -8.85 11.82
C MET A 231 7.45 -8.82 13.20
N PRO A 232 7.14 -9.75 14.12
CA PRO A 232 7.77 -9.81 15.45
C PRO A 232 9.30 -9.94 15.42
N ASP A 233 9.87 -10.46 14.33
CA ASP A 233 11.32 -10.58 14.14
C ASP A 233 12.02 -9.23 13.88
N MET A 234 11.23 -8.18 13.58
CA MET A 234 11.66 -6.83 13.23
C MET A 234 12.47 -6.75 11.92
N THR A 235 12.59 -7.83 11.14
CA THR A 235 13.36 -7.91 9.90
C THR A 235 12.50 -8.31 8.71
N THR A 236 11.37 -8.98 8.92
CA THR A 236 10.38 -9.23 7.86
C THR A 236 9.41 -8.07 7.80
N VAL A 237 9.35 -7.43 6.64
CA VAL A 237 8.56 -6.21 6.38
C VAL A 237 7.59 -6.44 5.25
N TYR A 238 6.35 -6.00 5.43
CA TYR A 238 5.36 -5.89 4.36
C TYR A 238 5.15 -4.42 4.02
N LEU A 239 5.27 -4.08 2.74
CA LEU A 239 4.82 -2.78 2.21
C LEU A 239 3.57 -3.01 1.38
N MET A 240 2.56 -2.18 1.54
CA MET A 240 1.29 -2.33 0.86
C MET A 240 0.86 -1.02 0.21
N VAL A 241 0.40 -1.08 -1.03
CA VAL A 241 -0.37 -0.03 -1.69
C VAL A 241 -1.74 -0.56 -2.07
N VAL A 242 -2.78 0.21 -1.81
CA VAL A 242 -4.17 -0.05 -2.20
C VAL A 242 -4.61 1.04 -3.15
N ASP A 243 -5.05 0.66 -4.35
CA ASP A 243 -5.72 1.59 -5.25
C ASP A 243 -7.13 1.94 -4.75
N GLY A 244 -7.65 3.08 -5.15
CA GLY A 244 -8.98 3.49 -4.72
C GLY A 244 -9.58 4.62 -5.54
N ARG A 245 -10.77 5.09 -5.10
CA ARG A 245 -11.52 6.19 -5.74
C ARG A 245 -11.94 5.91 -7.19
N ARG A 246 -11.97 4.63 -7.60
CA ARG A 246 -12.38 4.21 -8.95
C ARG A 246 -13.33 3.02 -8.84
N TYR A 247 -14.62 3.30 -8.86
CA TYR A 247 -15.70 2.36 -8.56
C TYR A 247 -15.58 1.01 -9.29
N THR A 248 -15.27 0.99 -10.58
CA THR A 248 -15.17 -0.24 -11.39
C THR A 248 -13.80 -0.91 -11.34
N TYR A 249 -12.80 -0.29 -10.71
CA TYR A 249 -11.42 -0.78 -10.70
C TYR A 249 -10.93 -1.12 -9.30
N SER A 250 -10.95 -0.14 -8.40
CA SER A 250 -10.64 -0.31 -6.98
C SER A 250 -11.26 0.82 -6.15
N ASN A 251 -11.93 0.44 -5.07
CA ASN A 251 -12.68 1.41 -4.25
C ASN A 251 -11.84 2.01 -3.12
N GLY A 252 -10.69 1.41 -2.81
CA GLY A 252 -9.87 1.82 -1.67
C GLY A 252 -10.20 1.04 -0.41
N MET A 253 -9.63 1.49 0.71
CA MET A 253 -9.71 0.77 1.98
C MET A 253 -9.85 1.73 3.16
N TYR A 254 -10.68 1.35 4.14
CA TYR A 254 -10.75 2.00 5.46
C TYR A 254 -9.50 1.67 6.28
N LEU A 255 -9.13 2.53 7.21
CA LEU A 255 -7.96 2.32 8.08
C LEU A 255 -8.08 1.05 8.93
N LYS A 256 -9.30 0.78 9.45
CA LYS A 256 -9.55 -0.44 10.22
C LYS A 256 -9.26 -1.70 9.41
N ILE A 257 -9.71 -1.75 8.18
CA ILE A 257 -9.49 -2.90 7.31
C ILE A 257 -8.03 -3.01 6.92
N LEU A 258 -7.36 -1.89 6.68
CA LEU A 258 -5.92 -1.86 6.45
C LEU A 258 -5.16 -2.48 7.63
N ALA A 259 -5.56 -2.17 8.87
CA ALA A 259 -5.00 -2.79 10.08
C ALA A 259 -5.33 -4.30 10.14
N ASP A 260 -6.58 -4.69 9.88
CA ASP A 260 -6.99 -6.10 9.87
C ASP A 260 -6.17 -6.93 8.85
N MET A 261 -5.84 -6.36 7.68
CA MET A 261 -4.98 -7.02 6.67
C MET A 261 -3.57 -7.31 7.21
N PHE A 262 -2.93 -6.35 7.88
CA PHE A 262 -1.62 -6.57 8.49
C PHE A 262 -1.68 -7.52 9.70
N MET A 263 -2.75 -7.46 10.49
CA MET A 263 -3.00 -8.43 11.56
C MET A 263 -3.14 -9.86 11.01
N ALA A 264 -3.85 -10.03 9.90
CA ALA A 264 -4.02 -11.32 9.23
C ALA A 264 -2.69 -11.92 8.75
N LEU A 265 -1.72 -11.09 8.40
CA LEU A 265 -0.36 -11.52 8.05
C LEU A 265 0.50 -11.87 9.27
N GLY A 266 0.10 -11.44 10.48
CA GLY A 266 0.83 -11.65 11.73
C GLY A 266 1.78 -10.51 12.07
N CYS A 267 1.58 -9.30 11.53
CA CYS A 267 2.39 -8.14 11.87
C CYS A 267 2.18 -7.71 13.32
N GLU A 268 3.26 -7.38 14.01
CA GLU A 268 3.25 -6.86 15.38
C GLU A 268 3.17 -5.35 15.43
N GLN A 269 3.65 -4.67 14.37
CA GLN A 269 3.58 -3.24 14.20
C GLN A 269 3.09 -2.90 12.79
N ALA A 270 2.28 -1.85 12.63
CA ALA A 270 1.92 -1.31 11.32
C ALA A 270 1.62 0.19 11.38
N LEU A 271 1.89 0.87 10.27
CA LEU A 271 1.72 2.31 10.12
C LEU A 271 1.11 2.64 8.76
N ASN A 272 0.09 3.50 8.75
CA ASN A 272 -0.40 4.13 7.54
C ASN A 272 0.52 5.28 7.12
N LEU A 273 0.84 5.33 5.84
CA LEU A 273 1.66 6.36 5.20
C LEU A 273 0.79 7.33 4.40
N ASP A 274 1.40 8.23 3.62
CA ASP A 274 0.62 9.12 2.74
C ASP A 274 -0.14 8.30 1.69
N GLY A 275 -1.41 8.60 1.57
CA GLY A 275 -2.36 7.89 0.73
C GLY A 275 -2.96 8.75 -0.39
N GLY A 276 -4.14 8.36 -0.84
CA GLY A 276 -4.85 9.10 -1.88
C GLY A 276 -4.09 9.13 -3.19
N GLY A 277 -3.92 10.33 -3.75
CA GLY A 277 -3.18 10.51 -5.01
C GLY A 277 -1.68 10.24 -4.92
N SER A 278 -1.12 10.18 -3.70
CA SER A 278 0.29 9.86 -3.47
C SER A 278 0.59 8.37 -3.53
N SER A 279 -0.42 7.50 -3.36
CA SER A 279 -0.25 6.05 -3.35
C SER A 279 0.38 5.54 -4.64
N THR A 280 1.64 5.13 -4.56
CA THR A 280 2.44 4.69 -5.71
C THR A 280 3.24 3.44 -5.34
N PHE A 281 3.13 2.41 -6.17
CA PHE A 281 3.84 1.13 -6.06
C PHE A 281 4.64 0.90 -7.34
N ILE A 282 5.97 0.84 -7.22
CA ILE A 282 6.87 0.71 -8.37
C ILE A 282 7.67 -0.58 -8.27
N VAL A 283 7.73 -1.32 -9.36
CA VAL A 283 8.62 -2.47 -9.57
C VAL A 283 9.62 -2.11 -10.68
N ALA A 284 10.89 -2.31 -10.42
CA ALA A 284 11.91 -2.10 -11.45
C ALA A 284 11.89 -3.25 -12.46
N ARG A 285 12.00 -2.90 -13.74
CA ARG A 285 12.16 -3.84 -14.87
C ARG A 285 13.62 -3.96 -15.28
N GLU A 286 13.91 -4.91 -16.17
CA GLU A 286 15.17 -4.90 -16.91
C GLU A 286 15.29 -3.61 -17.73
N GLY A 287 16.49 -3.06 -17.82
CA GLY A 287 16.77 -1.83 -18.53
C GLY A 287 18.08 -1.20 -18.12
N GLU A 288 18.35 0.00 -18.64
CA GLU A 288 19.54 0.77 -18.32
C GLU A 288 19.44 1.36 -16.90
N TYR A 289 20.48 1.19 -16.09
CA TYR A 289 20.49 1.75 -14.73
C TYR A 289 20.40 3.29 -14.77
N GLY A 290 19.62 3.84 -13.86
CA GLY A 290 19.37 5.27 -13.78
C GLY A 290 18.31 5.80 -14.75
N ASP A 291 17.75 4.96 -15.64
CA ASP A 291 16.65 5.35 -16.52
C ASP A 291 15.31 5.23 -15.76
N PRO A 292 14.53 6.33 -15.62
CA PRO A 292 13.20 6.27 -15.03
C PRO A 292 12.23 5.31 -15.74
N ALA A 293 12.44 5.03 -17.02
CA ALA A 293 11.63 4.08 -17.80
C ALA A 293 11.75 2.64 -17.27
N ARG A 294 12.79 2.34 -16.48
CA ARG A 294 12.96 1.07 -15.78
C ARG A 294 12.00 0.93 -14.60
N MET A 295 11.49 2.03 -14.06
CA MET A 295 10.64 2.09 -12.88
C MET A 295 9.16 1.97 -13.26
N ASP A 296 8.64 0.72 -13.28
CA ASP A 296 7.27 0.42 -13.69
C ASP A 296 6.26 0.68 -12.57
N VAL A 297 5.34 1.61 -12.78
CA VAL A 297 4.24 1.91 -11.87
C VAL A 297 3.16 0.83 -12.01
N ARG A 298 3.05 -0.05 -11.02
CA ARG A 298 2.17 -1.23 -11.06
C ARG A 298 0.73 -0.93 -10.65
N ASN A 299 0.54 0.03 -9.76
CA ASN A 299 -0.79 0.47 -9.33
C ASN A 299 -1.33 1.58 -10.25
N TRP A 300 -2.52 2.10 -9.94
CA TRP A 300 -3.12 3.23 -10.64
C TRP A 300 -3.15 4.47 -9.75
N PRO A 301 -2.12 5.33 -9.73
CA PRO A 301 -2.16 6.58 -8.99
C PRO A 301 -3.40 7.39 -9.35
N ASN A 302 -4.18 7.78 -8.34
CA ASN A 302 -5.53 8.31 -8.57
C ASN A 302 -5.54 9.70 -9.21
N ASP A 303 -4.57 10.52 -8.89
CA ASP A 303 -4.47 11.87 -9.45
C ASP A 303 -3.95 11.81 -10.89
N GLY A 304 -4.52 12.63 -11.75
CA GLY A 304 -4.08 12.69 -13.14
C GLY A 304 -4.38 11.44 -14.00
N GLY A 305 -5.27 10.54 -13.55
CA GLY A 305 -5.72 9.41 -14.37
C GLY A 305 -4.68 8.31 -14.57
N GLY A 306 -3.90 7.99 -13.57
CA GLY A 306 -2.87 6.96 -13.58
C GLY A 306 -1.45 7.53 -13.69
N VAL A 307 -1.30 8.85 -13.64
CA VAL A 307 0.00 9.51 -13.60
C VAL A 307 0.42 9.72 -12.15
N GLU A 308 1.67 9.43 -11.85
CA GLU A 308 2.25 9.66 -10.52
C GLU A 308 2.12 11.13 -10.09
N ARG A 309 1.74 11.35 -8.82
CA ARG A 309 1.86 12.65 -8.18
C ARG A 309 3.34 12.98 -7.93
N LEU A 310 3.68 14.26 -7.96
CA LEU A 310 4.97 14.73 -7.46
C LEU A 310 5.01 14.62 -5.93
N LEU A 311 6.03 13.96 -5.41
CA LEU A 311 6.20 13.61 -3.99
C LEU A 311 7.47 14.26 -3.41
N HIS A 312 7.51 14.38 -2.08
CA HIS A 312 8.67 14.93 -1.38
C HIS A 312 9.63 13.85 -0.86
N ASN A 313 9.22 12.59 -0.88
CA ASN A 313 9.97 11.48 -0.30
C ASN A 313 9.40 10.12 -0.75
N GLY A 314 10.21 9.09 -0.61
CA GLY A 314 9.83 7.71 -0.86
C GLY A 314 10.79 6.74 -0.16
N LEU A 315 10.53 5.47 -0.32
CA LEU A 315 11.35 4.35 0.15
C LEU A 315 11.72 3.47 -1.03
N ALA A 316 13.01 3.30 -1.27
CA ALA A 316 13.56 2.37 -2.25
C ALA A 316 13.83 1.02 -1.58
N ILE A 317 13.60 -0.05 -2.34
CA ILE A 317 14.05 -1.41 -2.04
C ILE A 317 15.25 -1.67 -2.93
N VAL A 318 16.40 -1.94 -2.34
CA VAL A 318 17.68 -2.03 -3.05
C VAL A 318 18.35 -3.37 -2.81
N ALA A 319 18.88 -3.95 -3.90
CA ALA A 319 19.78 -5.09 -3.86
C ALA A 319 21.22 -4.60 -4.09
N ASN A 320 22.08 -4.83 -3.09
CA ASN A 320 23.51 -4.52 -3.15
C ASN A 320 24.25 -5.76 -3.65
N THR A 321 24.57 -5.80 -4.94
CA THR A 321 25.32 -6.90 -5.56
C THR A 321 26.82 -6.59 -5.51
N LYS A 322 27.63 -7.58 -5.15
CA LYS A 322 29.10 -7.46 -5.11
C LYS A 322 29.72 -7.41 -6.49
#